data_5edb7fd6e683debf8df642ba3c92b3ff
#
_entry.id   5edb7fd6e683debf8df642ba3c92b3ff
#
_cell.length_a   1.000
_cell.length_b   1.000
_cell.length_c   1.000
_cell.angle_alpha   90.00
_cell.angle_beta   90.00
_cell.angle_gamma   90.00
#
_symmetry.space_group_name_H-M   'P 1'
#
loop_
_entity.id
_entity.type
_entity.pdbx_description
1 polymer ?
#
loop_
_entity_poly.entity_id
_entity_poly.type
_entity_poly.pdbx_seq_one_letter_code
_entity_poly.pdbx_strand_id
1 'polypeptide(L)'
;MTNVSTAFLVFSVLLIGGEMGNSVVAIGLTGGIAAGKSTVSKIFQEAGVIIVDADVIARKVVDPGKPAYRRIISAFGEDILIERDKTIDRAKLGALIFNDIKKRKTLNACTHKYIIYEMFKRLVLLKLIYRHQMVIFDAPLLFETHFMELFCYPIIVVSCPKAIAIDRMKKRNQLGEHQAEQRICAQMSLELKKQKAHFVIENSGSIDELTEQVNHIVSALRKIP
;
A
#
# COMPACT_ATOMS: atom_id res chain seq x y z
N MET A 1 -5.94 3.26 -25.39
CA MET A 1 -5.00 4.32 -24.96
C MET A 1 -5.78 5.58 -24.59
N THR A 2 -6.64 5.61 -23.59
CA THR A 2 -7.46 6.82 -23.33
C THR A 2 -8.02 6.90 -21.90
N ASN A 3 -7.31 6.45 -20.85
CA ASN A 3 -7.86 6.61 -19.49
C ASN A 3 -6.83 6.94 -18.39
N VAL A 4 -5.55 6.96 -18.67
CA VAL A 4 -4.53 7.43 -17.71
C VAL A 4 -4.50 8.96 -17.74
N SER A 5 -4.74 9.56 -18.90
CA SER A 5 -4.75 11.02 -19.10
C SER A 5 -5.87 11.71 -18.31
N THR A 6 -7.06 11.10 -18.22
CA THR A 6 -8.19 11.70 -17.50
C THR A 6 -8.00 11.66 -15.98
N ALA A 7 -7.42 10.57 -15.44
CA ALA A 7 -7.07 10.50 -14.02
C ALA A 7 -5.95 11.50 -13.68
N PHE A 8 -4.98 11.68 -14.58
CA PHE A 8 -3.91 12.67 -14.41
C PHE A 8 -4.43 14.11 -14.50
N LEU A 9 -5.40 14.38 -15.41
CA LEU A 9 -6.03 15.70 -15.53
C LEU A 9 -6.87 16.05 -14.30
N VAL A 10 -7.63 15.11 -13.77
CA VAL A 10 -8.43 15.30 -12.55
C VAL A 10 -7.50 15.45 -11.33
N PHE A 11 -6.38 14.73 -11.30
CA PHE A 11 -5.35 14.88 -10.26
C PHE A 11 -4.67 16.24 -10.33
N SER A 12 -4.37 16.73 -11.54
CA SER A 12 -3.82 18.08 -11.74
C SER A 12 -4.82 19.20 -11.37
N VAL A 13 -6.11 19.02 -11.64
CA VAL A 13 -7.16 19.99 -11.29
C VAL A 13 -7.39 20.04 -9.76
N LEU A 14 -7.26 18.93 -9.05
CA LEU A 14 -7.32 18.90 -7.57
C LEU A 14 -6.08 19.51 -6.91
N LEU A 15 -4.93 19.52 -7.60
CA LEU A 15 -3.71 20.20 -7.15
C LEU A 15 -3.71 21.69 -7.49
N ILE A 16 -4.48 22.15 -8.50
CA ILE A 16 -4.50 23.54 -8.98
C ILE A 16 -5.65 24.36 -8.39
N GLY A 17 -6.63 23.73 -7.73
CA GLY A 17 -7.74 24.42 -7.05
C GLY A 17 -7.34 25.05 -5.71
N GLY A 18 -6.17 25.68 -5.64
CA GLY A 18 -5.60 26.22 -4.41
C GLY A 18 -5.98 27.68 -4.16
N GLU A 19 -7.12 27.95 -3.56
CA GLU A 19 -7.35 29.14 -2.73
C GLU A 19 -8.08 28.82 -1.42
N MET A 20 -8.01 27.59 -0.96
CA MET A 20 -8.34 27.25 0.43
C MET A 20 -7.29 26.27 0.95
N GLY A 21 -6.52 26.68 1.94
CA GLY A 21 -5.34 26.03 2.53
C GLY A 21 -5.52 24.60 3.05
N ASN A 22 -5.88 23.68 2.20
CA ASN A 22 -5.97 22.25 2.46
C ASN A 22 -5.58 21.48 1.20
N SER A 23 -4.29 21.40 0.91
CA SER A 23 -3.79 20.53 -0.16
C SER A 23 -4.18 19.08 0.12
N VAL A 24 -4.74 18.44 -0.92
CA VAL A 24 -5.15 17.03 -0.86
C VAL A 24 -3.91 16.15 -0.99
N VAL A 25 -3.27 15.86 0.12
CA VAL A 25 -2.05 15.04 0.12
C VAL A 25 -2.41 13.60 0.46
N ALA A 26 -2.15 12.68 -0.45
CA ALA A 26 -2.21 11.24 -0.23
C ALA A 26 -0.83 10.78 0.24
N ILE A 27 -0.67 10.52 1.52
CA ILE A 27 0.61 10.10 2.10
C ILE A 27 0.77 8.60 1.89
N GLY A 28 1.94 8.16 1.44
CA GLY A 28 2.26 6.74 1.32
C GLY A 28 2.96 6.22 2.58
N LEU A 29 2.53 5.07 3.10
CA LEU A 29 3.23 4.35 4.15
C LEU A 29 3.63 2.98 3.65
N THR A 30 4.92 2.69 3.67
CA THR A 30 5.49 1.40 3.29
C THR A 30 6.61 1.00 4.25
N GLY A 31 7.29 -0.08 3.98
CA GLY A 31 8.41 -0.52 4.82
C GLY A 31 8.96 -1.88 4.42
N GLY A 32 10.02 -2.29 5.10
CA GLY A 32 10.55 -3.64 5.00
C GLY A 32 9.60 -4.67 5.58
N ILE A 33 9.74 -5.92 5.15
CA ILE A 33 8.99 -7.03 5.74
C ILE A 33 9.31 -7.12 7.24
N ALA A 34 8.29 -7.31 8.07
CA ALA A 34 8.40 -7.35 9.53
C ALA A 34 9.03 -6.09 10.19
N ALA A 35 9.16 -4.96 9.47
CA ALA A 35 9.66 -3.70 10.03
C ALA A 35 8.73 -3.08 11.09
N GLY A 36 7.52 -3.62 11.31
CA GLY A 36 6.57 -3.11 12.29
C GLY A 36 5.67 -2.00 11.77
N LYS A 37 5.43 -1.96 10.46
CA LYS A 37 4.54 -1.00 9.81
C LYS A 37 3.15 -0.93 10.46
N SER A 38 2.57 -2.05 10.88
CA SER A 38 1.27 -2.09 11.58
C SER A 38 1.27 -1.35 12.92
N THR A 39 2.37 -1.40 13.66
CA THR A 39 2.54 -0.62 14.90
C THR A 39 2.58 0.87 14.60
N VAL A 40 3.35 1.25 13.59
CA VAL A 40 3.44 2.65 13.11
C VAL A 40 2.07 3.15 12.62
N SER A 41 1.35 2.34 11.83
CA SER A 41 -0.01 2.67 11.39
C SER A 41 -0.95 2.93 12.56
N LYS A 42 -0.85 2.12 13.63
CA LYS A 42 -1.66 2.30 14.83
C LYS A 42 -1.34 3.61 15.54
N ILE A 43 -0.07 3.96 15.71
CA ILE A 43 0.35 5.23 16.33
C ILE A 43 -0.16 6.43 15.49
N PHE A 44 -0.08 6.37 14.15
CA PHE A 44 -0.67 7.40 13.30
C PHE A 44 -2.19 7.53 13.52
N GLN A 45 -2.91 6.41 13.67
CA GLN A 45 -4.35 6.44 13.96
C GLN A 45 -4.65 7.08 15.31
N GLU A 46 -3.86 6.78 16.35
CA GLU A 46 -3.97 7.39 17.69
C GLU A 46 -3.67 8.90 17.62
N ALA A 47 -2.82 9.36 16.71
CA ALA A 47 -2.57 10.78 16.42
C ALA A 47 -3.66 11.44 15.54
N GLY A 48 -4.76 10.75 15.25
CA GLY A 48 -5.90 11.27 14.47
C GLY A 48 -5.73 11.21 12.95
N VAL A 49 -4.76 10.46 12.44
CA VAL A 49 -4.53 10.30 11.00
C VAL A 49 -5.37 9.13 10.47
N ILE A 50 -6.02 9.32 9.33
CA ILE A 50 -6.79 8.26 8.69
C ILE A 50 -5.87 7.32 7.92
N ILE A 51 -5.93 6.03 8.24
CA ILE A 51 -5.20 4.98 7.52
C ILE A 51 -6.14 4.25 6.56
N VAL A 52 -5.75 4.20 5.30
CA VAL A 52 -6.42 3.42 4.25
C VAL A 52 -5.52 2.28 3.82
N ASP A 53 -5.90 1.06 4.17
CA ASP A 53 -5.17 -0.15 3.78
C ASP A 53 -5.41 -0.45 2.29
N ALA A 54 -4.35 -0.32 1.48
CA ALA A 54 -4.39 -0.58 0.05
C ALA A 54 -4.60 -2.07 -0.28
N ASP A 55 -4.13 -2.98 0.58
CA ASP A 55 -4.34 -4.42 0.42
C ASP A 55 -5.81 -4.79 0.63
N VAL A 56 -6.50 -4.12 1.57
CA VAL A 56 -7.95 -4.28 1.76
C VAL A 56 -8.71 -3.81 0.52
N ILE A 57 -8.31 -2.69 -0.08
CA ILE A 57 -8.91 -2.22 -1.34
C ILE A 57 -8.66 -3.24 -2.45
N ALA A 58 -7.40 -3.68 -2.63
CA ALA A 58 -7.04 -4.68 -3.64
C ALA A 58 -7.81 -6.00 -3.48
N ARG A 59 -8.14 -6.36 -2.24
CA ARG A 59 -9.00 -7.52 -1.96
C ARG A 59 -10.45 -7.30 -2.36
N LYS A 60 -11.01 -6.15 -2.03
CA LYS A 60 -12.42 -5.82 -2.28
C LYS A 60 -12.74 -5.62 -3.77
N VAL A 61 -11.82 -5.13 -4.57
CA VAL A 61 -12.07 -4.92 -6.01
C VAL A 61 -12.21 -6.23 -6.79
N VAL A 62 -11.77 -7.35 -6.22
CA VAL A 62 -11.86 -8.68 -6.83
C VAL A 62 -12.94 -9.58 -6.18
N ASP A 63 -13.84 -9.00 -5.39
CA ASP A 63 -14.98 -9.73 -4.84
C ASP A 63 -15.92 -10.20 -5.97
N PRO A 64 -16.64 -11.32 -5.79
CA PRO A 64 -17.60 -11.84 -6.77
C PRO A 64 -18.53 -10.76 -7.32
N GLY A 65 -18.73 -10.77 -8.62
CA GLY A 65 -19.58 -9.80 -9.32
C GLY A 65 -18.92 -8.46 -9.69
N LYS A 66 -17.74 -8.14 -9.16
CA LYS A 66 -16.99 -6.92 -9.49
C LYS A 66 -16.37 -6.99 -10.89
N PRO A 67 -16.16 -5.84 -11.55
CA PRO A 67 -15.56 -5.83 -12.89
C PRO A 67 -14.14 -6.45 -12.95
N ALA A 68 -13.29 -6.22 -11.94
CA ALA A 68 -11.97 -6.84 -11.86
C ALA A 68 -12.06 -8.37 -11.74
N TYR A 69 -12.97 -8.89 -10.90
CA TYR A 69 -13.25 -10.30 -10.74
C TYR A 69 -13.58 -10.98 -12.09
N ARG A 70 -14.54 -10.40 -12.86
CA ARG A 70 -14.92 -10.95 -14.18
C ARG A 70 -13.75 -10.99 -15.13
N ARG A 71 -12.88 -9.97 -15.13
CA ARG A 71 -11.68 -9.95 -15.98
C ARG A 71 -10.65 -10.99 -15.58
N ILE A 72 -10.50 -11.25 -14.28
CA ILE A 72 -9.60 -12.29 -13.78
C ILE A 72 -10.11 -13.67 -14.24
N ILE A 73 -11.40 -13.95 -14.07
CA ILE A 73 -11.98 -15.23 -14.54
C ILE A 73 -11.82 -15.39 -16.05
N SER A 74 -12.10 -14.35 -16.83
CA SER A 74 -11.90 -14.37 -18.28
C SER A 74 -10.44 -14.66 -18.70
N ALA A 75 -9.47 -14.24 -17.88
CA ALA A 75 -8.04 -14.39 -18.20
C ALA A 75 -7.42 -15.70 -17.66
N PHE A 76 -7.93 -16.22 -16.54
CA PHE A 76 -7.30 -17.34 -15.81
C PHE A 76 -8.19 -18.58 -15.73
N GLY A 77 -9.46 -18.50 -16.15
CA GLY A 77 -10.44 -19.59 -16.06
C GLY A 77 -11.14 -19.66 -14.70
N GLU A 78 -12.13 -20.53 -14.58
CA GLU A 78 -12.90 -20.74 -13.35
C GLU A 78 -12.21 -21.68 -12.35
N ASP A 79 -11.18 -22.39 -12.76
CA ASP A 79 -10.42 -23.33 -11.91
C ASP A 79 -9.76 -22.64 -10.71
N ILE A 80 -9.59 -21.33 -10.78
CA ILE A 80 -9.07 -20.48 -9.69
C ILE A 80 -10.14 -20.13 -8.66
N LEU A 81 -11.37 -20.60 -8.79
CA LEU A 81 -12.46 -20.28 -7.86
C LEU A 81 -12.59 -21.35 -6.77
N ILE A 82 -13.01 -20.89 -5.59
CA ILE A 82 -13.48 -21.76 -4.53
C ILE A 82 -14.92 -22.16 -4.85
N GLU A 83 -15.21 -23.46 -4.92
CA GLU A 83 -16.51 -23.99 -5.35
C GLU A 83 -17.69 -23.48 -4.52
N ARG A 84 -17.47 -23.36 -3.21
CA ARG A 84 -18.49 -23.03 -2.22
C ARG A 84 -19.09 -21.64 -2.40
N ASP A 85 -18.26 -20.62 -2.62
CA ASP A 85 -18.65 -19.19 -2.56
C ASP A 85 -18.25 -18.40 -3.81
N LYS A 86 -17.63 -19.10 -4.78
CA LYS A 86 -17.14 -18.52 -6.04
C LYS A 86 -16.14 -17.39 -5.85
N THR A 87 -15.53 -17.26 -4.67
CA THR A 87 -14.41 -16.32 -4.46
C THR A 87 -13.13 -16.85 -5.11
N ILE A 88 -12.19 -15.95 -5.39
CA ILE A 88 -10.89 -16.33 -5.97
C ILE A 88 -10.06 -17.05 -4.92
N ASP A 89 -9.64 -18.28 -5.23
CA ASP A 89 -8.63 -19.01 -4.48
C ASP A 89 -7.26 -18.35 -4.68
N ARG A 90 -6.86 -17.56 -3.71
CA ARG A 90 -5.61 -16.80 -3.76
C ARG A 90 -4.37 -17.67 -3.78
N ALA A 91 -4.44 -18.85 -3.18
CA ALA A 91 -3.32 -19.79 -3.20
C ALA A 91 -3.14 -20.36 -4.62
N LYS A 92 -4.23 -20.80 -5.26
CA LYS A 92 -4.20 -21.27 -6.65
C LYS A 92 -3.73 -20.18 -7.62
N LEU A 93 -4.34 -18.98 -7.54
CA LEU A 93 -3.95 -17.85 -8.38
C LEU A 93 -2.49 -17.43 -8.12
N GLY A 94 -2.08 -17.39 -6.85
CA GLY A 94 -0.70 -17.10 -6.46
C GLY A 94 0.29 -18.09 -7.06
N ALA A 95 0.02 -19.40 -7.01
CA ALA A 95 0.85 -20.44 -7.61
C ALA A 95 0.98 -20.26 -9.14
N LEU A 96 -0.12 -19.91 -9.83
CA LEU A 96 -0.13 -19.67 -11.28
C LEU A 96 0.74 -18.49 -11.72
N ILE A 97 0.84 -17.45 -10.90
CA ILE A 97 1.57 -16.22 -11.24
C ILE A 97 2.98 -16.17 -10.65
N PHE A 98 3.32 -17.06 -9.70
CA PHE A 98 4.55 -16.99 -8.91
C PHE A 98 5.81 -16.93 -9.79
N ASN A 99 5.92 -17.83 -10.75
CA ASN A 99 7.06 -17.92 -11.67
C ASN A 99 6.78 -17.39 -13.09
N ASP A 100 5.60 -16.77 -13.32
CA ASP A 100 5.19 -16.33 -14.65
C ASP A 100 4.99 -14.81 -14.69
N ILE A 101 5.98 -14.11 -15.24
CA ILE A 101 5.95 -12.65 -15.39
C ILE A 101 4.79 -12.19 -16.31
N LYS A 102 4.44 -12.99 -17.34
CA LYS A 102 3.35 -12.63 -18.27
C LYS A 102 2.01 -12.71 -17.53
N LYS A 103 1.77 -13.79 -16.78
CA LYS A 103 0.57 -13.94 -15.97
C LYS A 103 0.46 -12.87 -14.88
N ARG A 104 1.57 -12.48 -14.23
CA ARG A 104 1.59 -11.33 -13.29
C ARG A 104 1.17 -10.04 -13.97
N LYS A 105 1.69 -9.73 -15.16
CA LYS A 105 1.29 -8.56 -15.95
C LYS A 105 -0.20 -8.61 -16.31
N THR A 106 -0.72 -9.77 -16.69
CA THR A 106 -2.14 -9.97 -16.98
C THR A 106 -3.01 -9.71 -15.75
N LEU A 107 -2.66 -10.27 -14.59
CA LEU A 107 -3.37 -10.01 -13.33
C LEU A 107 -3.37 -8.52 -12.98
N ASN A 108 -2.23 -7.88 -13.09
CA ASN A 108 -2.09 -6.44 -12.86
C ASN A 108 -2.99 -5.64 -13.82
N ALA A 109 -3.03 -5.97 -15.10
CA ALA A 109 -3.90 -5.32 -16.09
C ALA A 109 -5.41 -5.52 -15.78
N CYS A 110 -5.77 -6.64 -15.16
CA CYS A 110 -7.14 -6.91 -14.71
C CYS A 110 -7.55 -6.08 -13.48
N THR A 111 -6.60 -5.72 -12.61
CA THR A 111 -6.90 -5.17 -11.28
C THR A 111 -6.52 -3.70 -11.10
N HIS A 112 -5.37 -3.24 -11.61
CA HIS A 112 -4.79 -1.93 -11.28
C HIS A 112 -5.75 -0.76 -11.45
N LYS A 113 -6.45 -0.67 -12.58
CA LYS A 113 -7.36 0.47 -12.82
C LYS A 113 -8.50 0.56 -11.81
N TYR A 114 -8.97 -0.60 -11.30
CA TYR A 114 -10.05 -0.63 -10.32
C TYR A 114 -9.54 -0.31 -8.93
N ILE A 115 -8.31 -0.74 -8.60
CA ILE A 115 -7.64 -0.37 -7.35
C ILE A 115 -7.42 1.15 -7.31
N ILE A 116 -6.85 1.73 -8.38
CA ILE A 116 -6.63 3.18 -8.50
C ILE A 116 -7.96 3.94 -8.35
N TYR A 117 -9.01 3.50 -9.04
CA TYR A 117 -10.32 4.13 -8.96
C TYR A 117 -10.89 4.12 -7.52
N GLU A 118 -10.84 2.98 -6.84
CA GLU A 118 -11.35 2.87 -5.46
C GLU A 118 -10.49 3.67 -4.47
N MET A 119 -9.16 3.71 -4.65
CA MET A 119 -8.28 4.54 -3.84
C MET A 119 -8.59 6.02 -4.03
N PHE A 120 -8.73 6.47 -5.28
CA PHE A 120 -9.08 7.85 -5.60
C PHE A 120 -10.46 8.22 -5.03
N LYS A 121 -11.46 7.38 -5.25
CA LYS A 121 -12.81 7.56 -4.69
C LYS A 121 -12.75 7.68 -3.16
N ARG A 122 -11.97 6.83 -2.50
CA ARG A 122 -11.80 6.85 -1.04
C ARG A 122 -11.12 8.15 -0.58
N LEU A 123 -10.08 8.59 -1.29
CA LEU A 123 -9.38 9.85 -0.99
C LEU A 123 -10.34 11.04 -1.11
N VAL A 124 -11.07 11.15 -2.23
CA VAL A 124 -12.06 12.22 -2.46
C VAL A 124 -13.12 12.23 -1.36
N LEU A 125 -13.67 11.07 -1.01
CA LEU A 125 -14.67 10.95 0.05
C LEU A 125 -14.12 11.44 1.40
N LEU A 126 -12.93 11.00 1.78
CA LEU A 126 -12.32 11.36 3.06
C LEU A 126 -11.96 12.86 3.12
N LYS A 127 -11.47 13.43 2.03
CA LYS A 127 -11.05 14.83 1.97
C LYS A 127 -12.21 15.79 1.80
N LEU A 128 -13.13 15.56 0.85
CA LEU A 128 -14.18 16.52 0.53
C LEU A 128 -15.41 16.38 1.44
N ILE A 129 -15.80 15.15 1.81
CA ILE A 129 -17.00 14.91 2.61
C ILE A 129 -16.68 14.92 4.09
N TYR A 130 -15.67 14.16 4.50
CA TYR A 130 -15.31 14.03 5.91
C TYR A 130 -14.27 15.05 6.38
N ARG A 131 -13.72 15.87 5.46
CA ARG A 131 -12.76 16.95 5.73
C ARG A 131 -11.52 16.52 6.52
N HIS A 132 -11.10 15.27 6.36
CA HIS A 132 -9.87 14.78 6.98
C HIS A 132 -8.63 15.41 6.32
N GLN A 133 -7.79 16.07 7.11
CA GLN A 133 -6.60 16.76 6.61
C GLN A 133 -5.52 15.79 6.13
N MET A 134 -5.32 14.68 6.85
CA MET A 134 -4.28 13.70 6.54
C MET A 134 -4.86 12.32 6.30
N VAL A 135 -4.52 11.75 5.14
CA VAL A 135 -4.89 10.38 4.75
C VAL A 135 -3.64 9.64 4.34
N ILE A 136 -3.32 8.56 5.04
CA ILE A 136 -2.21 7.68 4.75
C ILE A 136 -2.73 6.43 4.03
N PHE A 137 -2.15 6.11 2.87
CA PHE A 137 -2.32 4.83 2.20
C PHE A 137 -1.22 3.87 2.65
N ASP A 138 -1.63 2.86 3.40
CA ASP A 138 -0.77 1.79 3.88
C ASP A 138 -0.62 0.73 2.80
N ALA A 139 0.56 0.64 2.17
CA ALA A 139 0.85 -0.26 1.07
C ALA A 139 2.23 -0.93 1.23
N PRO A 140 2.29 -2.23 1.59
CA PRO A 140 3.56 -2.95 1.76
C PRO A 140 4.44 -2.96 0.51
N LEU A 141 3.81 -3.04 -0.67
CA LEU A 141 4.47 -3.10 -1.99
C LEU A 141 4.34 -1.77 -2.77
N LEU A 142 4.42 -0.64 -2.07
CA LEU A 142 4.21 0.69 -2.64
C LEU A 142 5.12 0.95 -3.85
N PHE A 143 6.41 0.71 -3.69
CA PHE A 143 7.40 0.95 -4.74
C PHE A 143 7.38 -0.12 -5.83
N GLU A 144 7.14 -1.37 -5.45
CA GLU A 144 7.09 -2.51 -6.37
C GLU A 144 5.92 -2.41 -7.37
N THR A 145 4.86 -1.72 -7.02
CA THR A 145 3.70 -1.51 -7.90
C THR A 145 3.85 -0.29 -8.80
N HIS A 146 4.87 0.55 -8.60
CA HIS A 146 5.19 1.78 -9.31
C HIS A 146 4.09 2.84 -9.36
N PHE A 147 2.81 2.46 -9.52
CA PHE A 147 1.72 3.43 -9.59
C PHE A 147 1.43 4.10 -8.24
N MET A 148 1.66 3.39 -7.14
CA MET A 148 1.47 3.95 -5.79
C MET A 148 2.48 5.05 -5.49
N GLU A 149 3.70 4.91 -6.01
CA GLU A 149 4.75 5.93 -5.94
C GLU A 149 4.33 7.23 -6.63
N LEU A 150 3.56 7.12 -7.73
CA LEU A 150 3.02 8.28 -8.44
C LEU A 150 1.77 8.88 -7.77
N PHE A 151 1.05 8.08 -7.02
CA PHE A 151 -0.19 8.49 -6.36
C PHE A 151 0.03 9.11 -4.98
N CYS A 152 1.07 8.70 -4.27
CA CYS A 152 1.35 9.10 -2.90
C CYS A 152 2.54 10.06 -2.80
N TYR A 153 2.32 11.18 -2.10
CA TYR A 153 3.36 12.13 -1.70
C TYR A 153 2.94 12.83 -0.41
N PRO A 154 3.82 12.96 0.61
CA PRO A 154 5.12 12.31 0.72
C PRO A 154 5.01 10.79 0.99
N ILE A 155 6.15 10.08 0.91
CA ILE A 155 6.23 8.65 1.21
C ILE A 155 7.04 8.46 2.49
N ILE A 156 6.48 7.67 3.42
CA ILE A 156 7.09 7.27 4.69
C ILE A 156 7.51 5.81 4.58
N VAL A 157 8.76 5.51 4.94
CA VAL A 157 9.29 4.14 4.97
C VAL A 157 9.57 3.74 6.41
N VAL A 158 8.96 2.65 6.85
CA VAL A 158 9.28 2.02 8.14
C VAL A 158 10.42 1.03 7.94
N SER A 159 11.47 1.19 8.73
CA SER A 159 12.72 0.46 8.67
C SER A 159 13.02 -0.22 10.00
N CYS A 160 13.72 -1.34 9.93
CA CYS A 160 14.41 -1.93 11.07
C CYS A 160 15.63 -2.74 10.57
N PRO A 161 16.62 -3.01 11.43
CA PRO A 161 17.72 -3.89 11.09
C PRO A 161 17.29 -5.28 10.63
N LYS A 162 17.98 -5.85 9.64
CA LYS A 162 17.66 -7.17 9.04
C LYS A 162 17.54 -8.27 10.12
N ALA A 163 18.40 -8.26 11.12
CA ALA A 163 18.38 -9.23 12.21
C ALA A 163 17.07 -9.18 13.01
N ILE A 164 16.58 -7.96 13.31
CA ILE A 164 15.31 -7.74 14.01
C ILE A 164 14.12 -8.21 13.13
N ALA A 165 14.16 -7.92 11.83
CA ALA A 165 13.12 -8.38 10.91
C ALA A 165 13.04 -9.90 10.85
N ILE A 166 14.18 -10.60 10.76
CA ILE A 166 14.26 -12.06 10.77
C ILE A 166 13.70 -12.62 12.09
N ASP A 167 14.12 -12.10 13.23
CA ASP A 167 13.64 -12.56 14.55
C ASP A 167 12.10 -12.39 14.67
N ARG A 168 11.57 -11.23 14.28
CA ARG A 168 10.13 -10.98 14.25
C ARG A 168 9.37 -11.94 13.33
N MET A 169 9.95 -12.29 12.17
CA MET A 169 9.35 -13.25 11.23
C MET A 169 9.35 -14.68 11.78
N LYS A 170 10.45 -15.10 12.41
CA LYS A 170 10.56 -16.41 13.08
C LYS A 170 9.48 -16.55 14.16
N LYS A 171 9.34 -15.55 15.04
CA LYS A 171 8.35 -15.54 16.11
C LYS A 171 6.90 -15.53 15.61
N ARG A 172 6.59 -14.71 14.60
CA ARG A 172 5.22 -14.52 14.11
C ARG A 172 4.72 -15.63 13.20
N ASN A 173 5.59 -16.16 12.35
CA ASN A 173 5.21 -17.07 11.26
C ASN A 173 5.79 -18.48 11.42
N GLN A 174 6.56 -18.75 12.49
CA GLN A 174 7.27 -20.02 12.74
C GLN A 174 8.16 -20.43 11.55
N LEU A 175 8.78 -19.43 10.90
CA LEU A 175 9.64 -19.65 9.73
C LEU A 175 11.07 -19.96 10.16
N GLY A 176 11.72 -20.83 9.38
CA GLY A 176 13.18 -20.98 9.45
C GLY A 176 13.88 -19.71 8.95
N GLU A 177 15.13 -19.50 9.39
CA GLU A 177 15.93 -18.32 9.04
C GLU A 177 16.08 -18.15 7.52
N HIS A 178 16.40 -19.22 6.82
CA HIS A 178 16.53 -19.22 5.36
C HIS A 178 15.26 -18.79 4.64
N GLN A 179 14.09 -19.27 5.12
CA GLN A 179 12.79 -18.85 4.55
C GLN A 179 12.49 -17.37 4.83
N ALA A 180 12.88 -16.86 6.00
CA ALA A 180 12.74 -15.44 6.33
C ALA A 180 13.62 -14.57 5.40
N GLU A 181 14.87 -14.97 5.16
CA GLU A 181 15.75 -14.28 4.22
C GLU A 181 15.24 -14.29 2.79
N GLN A 182 14.76 -15.42 2.30
CA GLN A 182 14.16 -15.50 0.96
C GLN A 182 12.99 -14.53 0.79
N ARG A 183 12.14 -14.37 1.82
CA ARG A 183 11.04 -13.41 1.79
C ARG A 183 11.52 -11.96 1.79
N ILE A 184 12.60 -11.64 2.51
CA ILE A 184 13.22 -10.31 2.49
C ILE A 184 13.79 -10.02 1.10
N CYS A 185 14.51 -10.98 0.51
CA CYS A 185 15.11 -10.83 -0.82
C CYS A 185 14.06 -10.74 -1.96
N ALA A 186 12.84 -11.23 -1.74
CA ALA A 186 11.75 -11.14 -2.73
C ALA A 186 11.14 -9.74 -2.87
N GLN A 187 11.44 -8.82 -1.95
CA GLN A 187 11.00 -7.41 -2.02
C GLN A 187 12.15 -6.51 -2.50
N MET A 188 11.79 -5.27 -2.88
CA MET A 188 12.78 -4.22 -3.08
C MET A 188 13.63 -4.06 -1.81
N SER A 189 14.95 -3.89 -1.97
CA SER A 189 15.84 -3.74 -0.81
C SER A 189 15.42 -2.54 0.04
N LEU A 190 15.58 -2.68 1.36
CA LEU A 190 15.20 -1.63 2.30
C LEU A 190 15.99 -0.34 2.06
N GLU A 191 17.26 -0.46 1.67
CA GLU A 191 18.10 0.69 1.35
C GLU A 191 17.58 1.48 0.15
N LEU A 192 17.14 0.80 -0.92
CA LEU A 192 16.50 1.47 -2.06
C LEU A 192 15.16 2.11 -1.66
N LYS A 193 14.38 1.48 -0.79
CA LYS A 193 13.15 2.08 -0.26
C LYS A 193 13.46 3.35 0.54
N LYS A 194 14.49 3.34 1.39
CA LYS A 194 14.93 4.51 2.16
C LYS A 194 15.38 5.66 1.25
N GLN A 195 16.13 5.36 0.18
CA GLN A 195 16.58 6.38 -0.77
C GLN A 195 15.42 7.08 -1.49
N LYS A 196 14.30 6.39 -1.70
CA LYS A 196 13.08 6.92 -2.32
C LYS A 196 12.11 7.55 -1.32
N ALA A 197 12.35 7.41 -0.03
CA ALA A 197 11.49 7.91 1.03
C ALA A 197 11.68 9.41 1.25
N HIS A 198 10.60 10.09 1.63
CA HIS A 198 10.64 11.47 2.12
C HIS A 198 10.84 11.50 3.64
N PHE A 199 10.35 10.48 4.34
CA PHE A 199 10.56 10.26 5.76
C PHE A 199 10.90 8.79 6.01
N VAL A 200 11.81 8.55 6.95
CA VAL A 200 12.16 7.20 7.41
C VAL A 200 11.88 7.10 8.90
N ILE A 201 11.19 6.05 9.31
CA ILE A 201 10.92 5.70 10.70
C ILE A 201 11.73 4.46 11.03
N GLU A 202 12.66 4.59 11.98
CA GLU A 202 13.47 3.46 12.45
C GLU A 202 12.80 2.78 13.64
N ASN A 203 12.33 1.55 13.44
CA ASN A 203 11.66 0.73 14.45
C ASN A 203 12.59 -0.33 15.04
N SER A 204 13.69 0.13 15.63
CA SER A 204 14.68 -0.71 16.33
C SER A 204 14.73 -0.48 17.84
N GLY A 205 14.13 0.61 18.32
CA GLY A 205 14.11 1.03 19.73
C GLY A 205 12.81 0.72 20.44
N SER A 206 12.50 1.53 21.46
CA SER A 206 11.30 1.44 22.27
C SER A 206 10.05 1.94 21.52
N ILE A 207 8.88 1.63 22.10
CA ILE A 207 7.60 2.16 21.59
C ILE A 207 7.49 3.68 21.79
N ASP A 208 8.10 4.21 22.83
CA ASP A 208 8.08 5.64 23.12
C ASP A 208 8.91 6.41 22.09
N GLU A 209 10.12 5.94 21.76
CA GLU A 209 10.94 6.50 20.67
C GLU A 209 10.21 6.44 19.31
N LEU A 210 9.51 5.34 19.05
CA LEU A 210 8.74 5.17 17.83
C LEU A 210 7.58 6.18 17.77
N THR A 211 6.90 6.40 18.91
CA THR A 211 5.81 7.35 19.04
C THR A 211 6.30 8.78 18.85
N GLU A 212 7.47 9.12 19.38
CA GLU A 212 8.09 10.42 19.19
C GLU A 212 8.43 10.71 17.73
N GLN A 213 9.03 9.73 17.02
CA GLN A 213 9.30 9.84 15.58
C GLN A 213 8.01 10.08 14.77
N VAL A 214 6.94 9.33 15.07
CA VAL A 214 5.64 9.49 14.39
C VAL A 214 5.07 10.88 14.66
N ASN A 215 5.06 11.36 15.90
CA ASN A 215 4.56 12.68 16.26
C ASN A 215 5.34 13.81 15.59
N HIS A 216 6.65 13.67 15.47
CA HIS A 216 7.48 14.61 14.72
C HIS A 216 7.07 14.67 13.23
N ILE A 217 6.86 13.51 12.60
CA ILE A 217 6.40 13.44 11.20
C ILE A 217 5.00 14.04 11.06
N VAL A 218 4.06 13.72 11.95
CA VAL A 218 2.71 14.31 11.94
C VAL A 218 2.79 15.84 12.01
N SER A 219 3.67 16.36 12.86
CA SER A 219 3.88 17.81 13.00
C SER A 219 4.48 18.44 11.74
N ALA A 220 5.41 17.73 11.07
CA ALA A 220 5.98 18.17 9.80
C ALA A 220 4.93 18.15 8.67
N LEU A 221 4.12 17.09 8.60
CA LEU A 221 3.06 16.92 7.60
C LEU A 221 1.97 17.99 7.72
N ARG A 222 1.65 18.44 8.93
CA ARG A 222 0.69 19.56 9.17
C ARG A 222 1.16 20.90 8.63
N LYS A 223 2.46 21.07 8.40
CA LYS A 223 3.07 22.31 7.88
C LYS A 223 3.17 22.31 6.35
N ILE A 224 2.87 21.19 5.69
CA ILE A 224 2.83 21.13 4.23
C ILE A 224 1.55 21.86 3.78
N PRO A 225 1.69 22.91 2.95
CA PRO A 225 0.57 23.77 2.54
C PRO A 225 -0.47 23.03 1.69
#